data_2a1f52dbea85dbccdf657cae4f4a23fa
#
_entry.id   2a1f52dbea85dbccdf657cae4f4a23fa
#
_cell.length_a   1.000
_cell.length_b   1.000
_cell.length_c   1.000
_cell.angle_alpha   90.00
_cell.angle_beta   90.00
_cell.angle_gamma   90.00
#
_symmetry.space_group_name_H-M   'P 1'
#
loop_
_entity.id
_entity.type
_entity.pdbx_description
1 polymer ?
#
loop_
_entity_poly.entity_id
_entity_poly.type
_entity_poly.pdbx_seq_one_letter_code
_entity_poly.pdbx_strand_id
1 'polypeptide(L)'
;MRLAQIISTLIYMTYIVLLAYVFAPGTMTLDETSIIDMMLIVAPILPVLLVAAALSAQFSAAVADTSGSGGLIAEVSRNRVPPHLAYAVLVGFGVFLTWTSNIFEIISYASRAFAAYYAIQAAIAATSAWLRRDMARLMVFAPLALLGIAIAIFGQPVE
;
A
#
# COMPACT_ATOMS: atom_id res chain seq x y z
N MET A 1 1.52 19.76 4.16
CA MET A 1 1.86 18.46 3.60
C MET A 1 3.26 17.96 3.99
N ARG A 2 4.36 18.68 3.68
CA ARG A 2 5.73 18.19 3.97
C ARG A 2 5.99 17.86 5.45
N LEU A 3 5.50 18.68 6.39
CA LEU A 3 5.68 18.45 7.82
C LEU A 3 5.00 17.14 8.27
N ALA A 4 3.77 16.89 7.83
CA ALA A 4 3.05 15.66 8.14
C ALA A 4 3.79 14.41 7.61
N GLN A 5 4.34 14.49 6.40
CA GLN A 5 5.14 13.39 5.83
C GLN A 5 6.42 13.13 6.64
N ILE A 6 7.13 14.19 7.04
CA ILE A 6 8.34 14.05 7.87
C ILE A 6 8.00 13.41 9.21
N ILE A 7 6.95 13.88 9.89
CA ILE A 7 6.51 13.33 11.17
C ILE A 7 6.12 11.84 11.03
N SER A 8 5.31 11.51 10.03
CA SER A 8 4.92 10.12 9.76
C SER A 8 6.14 9.23 9.50
N THR A 9 7.06 9.68 8.66
CA THR A 9 8.29 8.93 8.37
C THR A 9 9.11 8.68 9.63
N LEU A 10 9.28 9.69 10.48
CA LEU A 10 10.00 9.53 11.74
C LEU A 10 9.32 8.53 12.69
N ILE A 11 7.99 8.56 12.78
CA ILE A 11 7.22 7.61 13.58
C ILE A 11 7.41 6.18 13.04
N TYR A 12 7.26 5.96 11.72
CA TYR A 12 7.45 4.65 11.10
C TYR A 12 8.88 4.13 11.27
N MET A 13 9.89 4.96 11.04
CA MET A 13 11.29 4.56 11.22
C MET A 13 11.59 4.19 12.66
N THR A 14 11.10 4.97 13.62
CA THR A 14 11.26 4.67 15.05
C THR A 14 10.58 3.33 15.40
N TYR A 15 9.37 3.10 14.92
CA TYR A 15 8.65 1.85 15.14
C TYR A 15 9.40 0.64 14.58
N ILE A 16 9.88 0.71 13.34
CA ILE A 16 10.64 -0.38 12.70
C ILE A 16 11.94 -0.65 13.45
N VAL A 17 12.68 0.38 13.84
CA VAL A 17 13.93 0.24 14.61
C VAL A 17 13.68 -0.41 15.97
N LEU A 18 12.62 0.00 16.67
CA LEU A 18 12.26 -0.60 17.96
C LEU A 18 11.86 -2.07 17.81
N LEU A 19 11.06 -2.42 16.79
CA LEU A 19 10.74 -3.82 16.53
C LEU A 19 11.98 -4.65 16.21
N ALA A 20 12.85 -4.15 15.34
CA ALA A 20 14.08 -4.84 14.99
C ALA A 20 15.05 -4.99 16.18
N TYR A 21 15.03 -4.06 17.12
CA TYR A 21 15.85 -4.13 18.34
C TYR A 21 15.29 -5.13 19.37
N VAL A 22 13.96 -5.15 19.55
CA VAL A 22 13.29 -6.01 20.53
C VAL A 22 13.21 -7.46 20.05
N PHE A 23 13.02 -7.68 18.76
CA PHE A 23 12.83 -9.00 18.17
C PHE A 23 14.02 -9.35 17.26
N ALA A 24 14.87 -10.26 17.74
CA ALA A 24 16.03 -10.71 16.97
C ALA A 24 15.60 -11.46 15.70
N PRO A 25 16.22 -11.19 14.54
CA PRO A 25 15.91 -11.91 13.30
C PRO A 25 16.16 -13.42 13.45
N GLY A 26 15.24 -14.24 12.95
CA GLY A 26 15.37 -15.71 12.91
C GLY A 26 14.91 -16.44 14.17
N THR A 27 14.34 -15.76 15.16
CA THR A 27 13.80 -16.42 16.37
C THR A 27 12.36 -16.85 16.24
N MET A 28 11.64 -16.37 15.24
CA MET A 28 10.22 -16.67 15.01
C MET A 28 9.99 -17.09 13.55
N THR A 29 9.11 -18.07 13.36
CA THR A 29 8.55 -18.37 12.04
C THR A 29 7.60 -17.23 11.64
N LEU A 30 7.73 -16.74 10.40
CA LEU A 30 6.81 -15.75 9.86
C LEU A 30 5.46 -16.41 9.62
N ASP A 31 4.48 -16.05 10.43
CA ASP A 31 3.08 -16.45 10.29
C ASP A 31 2.20 -15.20 10.24
N GLU A 32 0.97 -15.34 9.74
CA GLU A 32 0.01 -14.25 9.57
C GLU A 32 -0.30 -13.52 10.89
N THR A 33 -0.18 -14.20 12.02
CA THR A 33 -0.47 -13.67 13.36
C THR A 33 0.77 -13.36 14.19
N SER A 34 1.97 -13.56 13.67
CA SER A 34 3.23 -13.40 14.42
C SER A 34 3.35 -12.07 15.16
N ILE A 35 2.84 -10.97 14.59
CA ILE A 35 2.86 -9.66 15.24
C ILE A 35 2.02 -9.63 16.53
N ILE A 36 0.93 -10.40 16.59
CA ILE A 36 0.05 -10.52 17.75
C ILE A 36 0.81 -11.23 18.88
N ASP A 37 1.49 -12.32 18.56
CA ASP A 37 2.29 -13.09 19.50
C ASP A 37 3.47 -12.28 20.04
N MET A 38 4.13 -11.50 19.16
CA MET A 38 5.16 -10.55 19.56
C MET A 38 4.64 -9.53 20.59
N MET A 39 3.48 -8.96 20.35
CA MET A 39 2.88 -7.99 21.27
C MET A 39 2.50 -8.62 22.62
N LEU A 40 2.10 -9.91 22.64
CA LEU A 40 1.80 -10.65 23.86
C LEU A 40 3.03 -10.78 24.79
N ILE A 41 4.23 -10.92 24.21
CA ILE A 41 5.49 -10.98 24.96
C ILE A 41 5.75 -9.67 25.69
N VAL A 42 5.37 -8.53 25.11
CA VAL A 42 5.59 -7.20 25.70
C VAL A 42 4.57 -6.91 26.80
N ALA A 43 3.28 -7.10 26.56
CA ALA A 43 2.24 -6.97 27.56
C ALA A 43 0.92 -7.66 27.10
N PRO A 44 0.19 -8.34 28.02
CA PRO A 44 -1.02 -9.10 27.66
C PRO A 44 -2.17 -8.29 27.05
N ILE A 45 -2.20 -6.95 27.30
CA ILE A 45 -3.26 -6.08 26.76
C ILE A 45 -2.97 -5.63 25.31
N LEU A 46 -1.70 -5.67 24.87
CA LEU A 46 -1.29 -5.13 23.58
C LEU A 46 -1.91 -5.85 22.38
N PRO A 47 -2.06 -7.19 22.34
CA PRO A 47 -2.76 -7.88 21.26
C PRO A 47 -4.17 -7.35 21.01
N VAL A 48 -4.94 -7.14 22.10
CA VAL A 48 -6.32 -6.64 22.00
C VAL A 48 -6.34 -5.22 21.42
N LEU A 49 -5.47 -4.35 21.91
CA LEU A 49 -5.36 -2.99 21.41
C LEU A 49 -4.88 -2.96 19.95
N LEU A 50 -3.92 -3.81 19.59
CA LEU A 50 -3.41 -3.93 18.21
C LEU A 50 -4.53 -4.37 17.26
N VAL A 51 -5.28 -5.43 17.59
CA VAL A 51 -6.37 -5.93 16.75
C VAL A 51 -7.47 -4.89 16.61
N ALA A 52 -7.88 -4.25 17.71
CA ALA A 52 -8.91 -3.21 17.67
C ALA A 52 -8.48 -2.00 16.81
N ALA A 53 -7.24 -1.56 16.97
CA ALA A 53 -6.69 -0.45 16.18
C ALA A 53 -6.55 -0.84 14.68
N ALA A 54 -6.06 -2.04 14.40
CA ALA A 54 -5.92 -2.55 13.04
C ALA A 54 -7.27 -2.66 12.33
N LEU A 55 -8.28 -3.27 12.97
CA LEU A 55 -9.63 -3.40 12.40
C LEU A 55 -10.25 -2.02 12.13
N SER A 56 -10.12 -1.07 13.08
CA SER A 56 -10.66 0.27 12.91
C SER A 56 -9.98 1.02 11.75
N ALA A 57 -8.64 0.93 11.65
CA ALA A 57 -7.87 1.55 10.59
C ALA A 57 -8.18 0.94 9.22
N GLN A 58 -8.23 -0.39 9.13
CA GLN A 58 -8.54 -1.10 7.88
C GLN A 58 -9.97 -0.86 7.41
N PHE A 59 -10.94 -0.82 8.33
CA PHE A 59 -12.31 -0.48 7.98
C PHE A 59 -12.41 0.94 7.40
N SER A 60 -11.78 1.92 8.05
CA SER A 60 -11.74 3.29 7.56
C SER A 60 -11.08 3.41 6.19
N ALA A 61 -9.94 2.74 6.00
CA ALA A 61 -9.24 2.71 4.71
C ALA A 61 -10.09 2.07 3.61
N ALA A 62 -10.71 0.91 3.88
CA ALA A 62 -11.56 0.22 2.92
C ALA A 62 -12.74 1.08 2.45
N VAL A 63 -13.38 1.81 3.37
CA VAL A 63 -14.48 2.74 3.02
C VAL A 63 -13.97 3.89 2.16
N ALA A 64 -12.83 4.49 2.52
CA ALA A 64 -12.25 5.61 1.78
C ALA A 64 -11.80 5.18 0.36
N ASP A 65 -11.12 4.05 0.25
CA ASP A 65 -10.60 3.53 -1.02
C ASP A 65 -11.74 3.10 -1.95
N THR A 66 -12.76 2.42 -1.42
CA THR A 66 -13.94 2.02 -2.20
C THR A 66 -14.68 3.26 -2.70
N SER A 67 -14.89 4.25 -1.85
CA SER A 67 -15.57 5.49 -2.22
C SER A 67 -14.79 6.29 -3.27
N GLY A 68 -13.46 6.40 -3.08
CA GLY A 68 -12.57 7.08 -4.02
C GLY A 68 -12.52 6.39 -5.39
N SER A 69 -12.37 5.06 -5.38
CA SER A 69 -12.31 4.26 -6.61
C SER A 69 -13.63 4.29 -7.38
N GLY A 70 -14.77 4.20 -6.68
CA GLY A 70 -16.08 4.30 -7.33
C GLY A 70 -16.35 5.66 -7.94
N GLY A 71 -15.94 6.74 -7.26
CA GLY A 71 -16.02 8.10 -7.81
C GLY A 71 -15.15 8.26 -9.06
N LEU A 72 -13.91 7.75 -9.03
CA LEU A 72 -13.00 7.79 -10.16
C LEU A 72 -13.55 7.01 -11.38
N ILE A 73 -14.11 5.82 -11.16
CA ILE A 73 -14.72 5.02 -12.22
C ILE A 73 -15.91 5.77 -12.85
N ALA A 74 -16.75 6.40 -12.04
CA ALA A 74 -17.86 7.20 -12.54
C ALA A 74 -17.37 8.39 -13.40
N GLU A 75 -16.33 9.08 -12.96
CA GLU A 75 -15.75 10.22 -13.69
C GLU A 75 -15.12 9.77 -15.02
N VAL A 76 -14.23 8.77 -14.98
CA VAL A 76 -13.54 8.24 -16.17
C VAL A 76 -14.52 7.63 -17.18
N SER A 77 -15.57 6.97 -16.71
CA SER A 77 -16.62 6.39 -17.58
C SER A 77 -17.62 7.45 -18.09
N ARG A 78 -17.48 8.73 -17.72
CA ARG A 78 -18.45 9.80 -17.97
C ARG A 78 -19.84 9.44 -17.47
N ASN A 79 -19.93 8.91 -16.26
CA ASN A 79 -21.14 8.43 -15.60
C ASN A 79 -21.89 7.30 -16.35
N ARG A 80 -21.21 6.58 -17.25
CA ARG A 80 -21.80 5.37 -17.89
C ARG A 80 -21.84 4.19 -16.92
N VAL A 81 -20.90 4.11 -15.98
CA VAL A 81 -20.89 3.13 -14.90
C VAL A 81 -21.34 3.83 -13.62
N PRO A 82 -22.49 3.45 -13.06
CA PRO A 82 -22.97 4.07 -11.84
C PRO A 82 -22.10 3.63 -10.64
N PRO A 83 -21.88 4.48 -9.64
CA PRO A 83 -20.99 4.22 -8.51
C PRO A 83 -21.27 2.91 -7.76
N HIS A 84 -22.55 2.54 -7.60
CA HIS A 84 -22.93 1.30 -6.91
C HIS A 84 -22.45 0.03 -7.64
N LEU A 85 -22.43 0.06 -8.98
CA LEU A 85 -21.90 -1.05 -9.77
C LEU A 85 -20.36 -1.14 -9.63
N ALA A 86 -19.69 0.01 -9.63
CA ALA A 86 -18.26 0.06 -9.37
C ALA A 86 -17.91 -0.49 -7.99
N TYR A 87 -18.67 -0.12 -6.96
CA TYR A 87 -18.52 -0.67 -5.60
C TYR A 87 -18.73 -2.18 -5.57
N ALA A 88 -19.78 -2.67 -6.22
CA ALA A 88 -20.07 -4.11 -6.27
C ALA A 88 -18.94 -4.91 -6.92
N VAL A 89 -18.38 -4.41 -8.02
CA VAL A 89 -17.25 -5.04 -8.71
C VAL A 89 -15.99 -5.02 -7.83
N LEU A 90 -15.66 -3.89 -7.22
CA LEU A 90 -14.48 -3.76 -6.35
C LEU A 90 -14.57 -4.67 -5.12
N VAL A 91 -15.72 -4.66 -4.44
CA VAL A 91 -15.94 -5.51 -3.27
C VAL A 91 -15.95 -6.99 -3.67
N GLY A 92 -16.63 -7.35 -4.77
CA GLY A 92 -16.66 -8.72 -5.28
C GLY A 92 -15.26 -9.23 -5.63
N PHE A 93 -14.43 -8.41 -6.25
CA PHE A 93 -13.04 -8.76 -6.55
C PHE A 93 -12.20 -8.89 -5.28
N GLY A 94 -12.37 -8.00 -4.30
CA GLY A 94 -11.70 -8.09 -3.01
C GLY A 94 -12.06 -9.37 -2.26
N VAL A 95 -13.35 -9.71 -2.18
CA VAL A 95 -13.82 -10.97 -1.58
C VAL A 95 -13.25 -12.18 -2.32
N PHE A 96 -13.26 -12.17 -3.64
CA PHE A 96 -12.68 -13.24 -4.46
C PHE A 96 -11.20 -13.45 -4.14
N LEU A 97 -10.40 -12.38 -4.10
CA LEU A 97 -8.98 -12.45 -3.74
C LEU A 97 -8.77 -13.00 -2.33
N THR A 98 -9.57 -12.55 -1.37
CA THR A 98 -9.46 -13.02 0.03
C THR A 98 -9.74 -14.51 0.18
N TRP A 99 -10.56 -15.09 -0.69
CA TRP A 99 -10.90 -16.50 -0.62
C TRP A 99 -10.01 -17.41 -1.47
N THR A 100 -9.28 -16.85 -2.42
CA THR A 100 -8.43 -17.61 -3.36
C THR A 100 -6.94 -17.45 -3.12
N SER A 101 -6.52 -16.45 -2.35
CA SER A 101 -5.12 -16.11 -2.11
C SER A 101 -4.83 -15.98 -0.61
N ASN A 102 -3.60 -16.30 -0.21
CA ASN A 102 -3.13 -16.03 1.14
C ASN A 102 -2.74 -14.54 1.30
N ILE A 103 -2.53 -14.11 2.55
CA ILE A 103 -2.25 -12.71 2.85
C ILE A 103 -0.95 -12.21 2.21
N PHE A 104 0.08 -13.06 2.11
CA PHE A 104 1.37 -12.69 1.51
C PHE A 104 1.24 -12.48 0.00
N GLU A 105 0.45 -13.32 -0.68
CA GLU A 105 0.12 -13.13 -2.10
C GLU A 105 -0.65 -11.83 -2.33
N ILE A 106 -1.64 -11.53 -1.49
CA ILE A 106 -2.42 -10.28 -1.58
C ILE A 106 -1.51 -9.06 -1.39
N ILE A 107 -0.61 -9.10 -0.41
CA ILE A 107 0.39 -8.03 -0.19
C ILE A 107 1.32 -7.89 -1.40
N SER A 108 1.75 -9.00 -1.99
CA SER A 108 2.56 -9.00 -3.21
C SER A 108 1.85 -8.35 -4.38
N TYR A 109 0.59 -8.73 -4.65
CA TYR A 109 -0.22 -8.13 -5.72
C TYR A 109 -0.45 -6.64 -5.48
N ALA A 110 -0.80 -6.26 -4.25
CA ALA A 110 -0.97 -4.85 -3.87
C ALA A 110 0.31 -4.04 -4.07
N SER A 111 1.45 -4.56 -3.62
CA SER A 111 2.75 -3.89 -3.76
C SER A 111 3.14 -3.67 -5.22
N ARG A 112 2.92 -4.66 -6.09
CA ARG A 112 3.14 -4.54 -7.53
C ARG A 112 2.19 -3.55 -8.19
N ALA A 113 0.91 -3.55 -7.79
CA ALA A 113 -0.07 -2.59 -8.27
C ALA A 113 0.30 -1.16 -7.88
N PHE A 114 0.75 -0.94 -6.64
CA PHE A 114 1.26 0.37 -6.20
C PHE A 114 2.52 0.79 -6.97
N ALA A 115 3.46 -0.12 -7.19
CA ALA A 115 4.66 0.18 -7.98
C ALA A 115 4.28 0.59 -9.42
N ALA A 116 3.36 -0.12 -10.06
CA ALA A 116 2.83 0.23 -11.38
C ALA A 116 2.12 1.60 -11.37
N TYR A 117 1.28 1.87 -10.37
CA TYR A 117 0.61 3.16 -10.21
C TYR A 117 1.61 4.32 -10.10
N TYR A 118 2.61 4.21 -9.23
CA TYR A 118 3.63 5.25 -9.08
C TYR A 118 4.54 5.37 -10.31
N ALA A 119 4.81 4.27 -11.02
CA ALA A 119 5.52 4.30 -12.28
C ALA A 119 4.78 5.13 -13.33
N ILE A 120 3.47 4.95 -13.46
CA ILE A 120 2.61 5.73 -14.36
C ILE A 120 2.61 7.21 -13.95
N GLN A 121 2.48 7.53 -12.68
CA GLN A 121 2.52 8.91 -12.19
C GLN A 121 3.87 9.58 -12.48
N ALA A 122 4.96 8.86 -12.25
CA ALA A 122 6.31 9.34 -12.58
C ALA A 122 6.50 9.53 -14.10
N ALA A 123 5.95 8.64 -14.93
CA ALA A 123 5.98 8.75 -16.37
C ALA A 123 5.20 9.99 -16.87
N ILE A 124 4.03 10.26 -16.32
CA ILE A 124 3.25 11.48 -16.60
C ILE A 124 4.04 12.73 -16.21
N ALA A 125 4.68 12.72 -15.04
CA ALA A 125 5.52 13.82 -14.60
C ALA A 125 6.76 14.02 -15.50
N ALA A 126 7.40 12.92 -15.94
CA ALA A 126 8.53 12.95 -16.86
C ALA A 126 8.13 13.50 -18.23
N THR A 127 7.02 13.06 -18.80
CA THR A 127 6.52 13.57 -20.08
C THR A 127 6.15 15.06 -20.00
N SER A 128 5.54 15.48 -18.89
CA SER A 128 5.27 16.91 -18.64
C SER A 128 6.54 17.74 -18.53
N ALA A 129 7.57 17.23 -17.84
CA ALA A 129 8.87 17.87 -17.72
C ALA A 129 9.58 17.98 -19.09
N TRP A 130 9.52 16.94 -19.89
CA TRP A 130 10.09 16.94 -21.25
C TRP A 130 9.43 17.99 -22.15
N LEU A 131 8.10 18.05 -22.16
CA LEU A 131 7.34 19.04 -22.93
C LEU A 131 7.67 20.49 -22.51
N ARG A 132 7.97 20.71 -21.23
CA ARG A 132 8.35 22.01 -20.67
C ARG A 132 9.85 22.30 -20.77
N ARG A 133 10.65 21.37 -21.30
CA ARG A 133 12.11 21.43 -21.36
C ARG A 133 12.79 21.57 -19.98
N ASP A 134 12.14 21.09 -18.93
CA ASP A 134 12.69 21.06 -17.57
C ASP A 134 13.52 19.78 -17.38
N MET A 135 14.79 19.84 -17.80
CA MET A 135 15.70 18.70 -17.75
C MET A 135 15.98 18.23 -16.31
N ALA A 136 15.96 19.13 -15.33
CA ALA A 136 16.18 18.76 -13.94
C ALA A 136 15.08 17.82 -13.42
N ARG A 137 13.82 18.14 -13.69
CA ARG A 137 12.69 17.27 -13.33
C ARG A 137 12.67 16.00 -14.16
N LEU A 138 13.00 16.07 -15.45
CA LEU A 138 13.06 14.89 -16.30
C LEU A 138 14.06 13.86 -15.78
N MET A 139 15.26 14.30 -15.39
CA MET A 139 16.31 13.42 -14.83
C MET A 139 15.90 12.76 -13.49
N VAL A 140 14.93 13.30 -12.77
CA VAL A 140 14.40 12.70 -11.55
C VAL A 140 13.27 11.74 -11.87
N PHE A 141 12.28 12.17 -12.66
CA PHE A 141 11.05 11.39 -12.85
C PHE A 141 11.19 10.23 -13.83
N ALA A 142 12.07 10.35 -14.85
CA ALA A 142 12.26 9.26 -15.80
C ALA A 142 12.91 8.01 -15.15
N PRO A 143 14.00 8.11 -14.36
CA PRO A 143 14.52 6.96 -13.62
C PRO A 143 13.53 6.40 -12.59
N LEU A 144 12.74 7.24 -11.93
CA LEU A 144 11.70 6.77 -10.99
C LEU A 144 10.60 5.97 -11.70
N ALA A 145 10.20 6.38 -12.92
CA ALA A 145 9.25 5.62 -13.72
C ALA A 145 9.82 4.25 -14.11
N LEU A 146 11.07 4.20 -14.57
CA LEU A 146 11.75 2.95 -14.92
C LEU A 146 11.93 2.04 -13.70
N LEU A 147 12.32 2.59 -12.56
CA LEU A 147 12.44 1.84 -11.31
C LEU A 147 11.09 1.26 -10.89
N GLY A 148 10.02 2.04 -10.95
CA GLY A 148 8.67 1.55 -10.61
C GLY A 148 8.21 0.44 -11.55
N ILE A 149 8.49 0.52 -12.86
CA ILE A 149 8.22 -0.56 -13.82
C ILE A 149 9.05 -1.80 -13.47
N ALA A 150 10.33 -1.64 -13.18
CA ALA A 150 11.20 -2.75 -12.81
C ALA A 150 10.70 -3.46 -11.53
N ILE A 151 10.29 -2.71 -10.50
CA ILE A 151 9.70 -3.27 -9.28
C ILE A 151 8.38 -3.99 -9.57
N ALA A 152 7.50 -3.42 -10.41
CA ALA A 152 6.22 -4.04 -10.76
C ALA A 152 6.39 -5.39 -11.48
N ILE A 153 7.44 -5.53 -12.31
CA ILE A 153 7.70 -6.75 -13.10
C ILE A 153 8.54 -7.76 -12.32
N PHE A 154 9.64 -7.32 -11.72
CA PHE A 154 10.66 -8.17 -11.12
C PHE A 154 10.63 -8.21 -9.60
N GLY A 155 9.80 -7.38 -8.94
CA GLY A 155 9.69 -7.37 -7.49
C GLY A 155 9.25 -8.74 -6.98
N GLN A 156 10.08 -9.36 -6.12
CA GLN A 156 9.73 -10.59 -5.44
C GLN A 156 9.27 -10.25 -4.02
N PRO A 157 8.14 -10.78 -3.56
CA PRO A 157 7.77 -10.68 -2.16
C PRO A 157 8.76 -11.47 -1.32
N VAL A 158 8.94 -11.06 -0.09
CA VAL A 158 9.64 -11.87 0.92
C VAL A 158 8.66 -12.97 1.31
N GLU A 159 9.02 -14.21 1.01
CA GLU A 159 8.32 -15.41 1.46
C GLU A 159 8.66 -15.74 2.91
#